data_dcf4597cf61a12315ae80c9c98717819
#
_entry.id   dcf4597cf61a12315ae80c9c98717819
#
_cell.length_a   1.000
_cell.length_b   1.000
_cell.length_c   1.000
_cell.angle_alpha   90.00
_cell.angle_beta   90.00
_cell.angle_gamma   90.00
#
_symmetry.space_group_name_H-M   'P 1'
#
loop_
_entity.id
_entity.type
_entity.pdbx_description
1 polymer ?
#
loop_
_entity_poly.entity_id
_entity_poly.type
_entity_poly.pdbx_seq_one_letter_code
_entity_poly.pdbx_strand_id
1 'polypeptide(L)'
;MAPVVLFLLVFVTSIEAQPKIGETAKEIALKNVNGVEERLSDHKGKIVLVDFWASWCLPCRRSNRELQSLYSKYKDKGFEIFGISLDQKIADWKNAISADQIKWKQVSEMGGWNAPVALAWVVEQLPSSFLLGKDGKIIAINPSKEEIEKHLKKSTP
;
A
#
# COMPACT_ATOMS: atom_id res chain seq x y z
N MET A 1 16.65 -4.07 -58.29
CA MET A 1 15.89 -3.22 -57.33
C MET A 1 15.39 -4.14 -56.22
N ALA A 2 16.01 -4.09 -55.06
CA ALA A 2 15.60 -4.91 -53.93
C ALA A 2 14.52 -4.16 -53.12
N PRO A 3 13.46 -4.84 -52.63
CA PRO A 3 12.43 -4.19 -51.82
C PRO A 3 12.96 -3.90 -50.45
N VAL A 4 12.88 -2.64 -49.99
CA VAL A 4 13.13 -2.23 -48.62
C VAL A 4 11.90 -2.62 -47.78
N VAL A 5 12.04 -3.65 -46.95
CA VAL A 5 11.00 -4.02 -45.99
C VAL A 5 11.16 -3.12 -44.77
N LEU A 6 10.27 -2.14 -44.66
CA LEU A 6 10.19 -1.25 -43.49
C LEU A 6 9.53 -2.01 -42.31
N PHE A 7 10.33 -2.44 -41.35
CA PHE A 7 9.84 -3.00 -40.08
C PHE A 7 9.26 -1.86 -39.23
N LEU A 8 7.95 -1.77 -39.17
CA LEU A 8 7.26 -0.90 -38.22
C LEU A 8 7.37 -1.55 -36.79
N LEU A 9 8.25 -1.02 -35.95
CA LEU A 9 8.28 -1.34 -34.53
C LEU A 9 7.06 -0.71 -33.85
N VAL A 10 6.04 -1.52 -33.60
CA VAL A 10 4.90 -1.12 -32.77
C VAL A 10 5.34 -1.17 -31.31
N PHE A 11 5.62 -0.01 -30.73
CA PHE A 11 5.78 0.12 -29.28
C PHE A 11 4.41 -0.04 -28.62
N VAL A 12 4.13 -1.22 -28.06
CA VAL A 12 2.98 -1.43 -27.19
C VAL A 12 3.35 -0.80 -25.84
N THR A 13 2.89 0.43 -25.60
CA THR A 13 2.94 1.04 -24.27
C THR A 13 1.86 0.36 -23.44
N SER A 14 2.27 -0.47 -22.48
CA SER A 14 1.36 -1.02 -21.47
C SER A 14 0.86 0.13 -20.60
N ILE A 15 -0.40 0.52 -20.78
CA ILE A 15 -1.08 1.41 -19.85
C ILE A 15 -1.28 0.61 -18.56
N GLU A 16 -0.58 0.98 -17.51
CA GLU A 16 -0.71 0.33 -16.22
C GLU A 16 -2.08 0.70 -15.64
N ALA A 17 -2.93 -0.29 -15.44
CA ALA A 17 -4.25 -0.10 -14.85
C ALA A 17 -4.16 -0.22 -13.32
N GLN A 18 -5.04 0.53 -12.62
CA GLN A 18 -5.19 0.40 -11.17
C GLN A 18 -5.50 -1.06 -10.80
N PRO A 19 -4.87 -1.59 -9.74
CA PRO A 19 -5.16 -2.94 -9.26
C PRO A 19 -6.65 -3.13 -8.93
N LYS A 20 -7.22 -4.29 -9.27
CA LYS A 20 -8.65 -4.58 -9.12
C LYS A 20 -8.91 -5.64 -8.06
N ILE A 21 -10.12 -5.65 -7.52
CA ILE A 21 -10.60 -6.71 -6.62
C ILE A 21 -10.48 -8.07 -7.34
N GLY A 22 -9.92 -9.06 -6.64
CA GLY A 22 -9.65 -10.40 -7.15
C GLY A 22 -8.26 -10.59 -7.77
N GLU A 23 -7.56 -9.51 -8.10
CA GLU A 23 -6.18 -9.57 -8.59
C GLU A 23 -5.19 -9.81 -7.45
N THR A 24 -4.10 -10.51 -7.75
CA THR A 24 -2.97 -10.63 -6.82
C THR A 24 -2.28 -9.28 -6.68
N ALA A 25 -2.06 -8.86 -5.44
CA ALA A 25 -1.37 -7.62 -5.14
C ALA A 25 0.05 -7.61 -5.74
N LYS A 26 0.44 -6.47 -6.31
CA LYS A 26 1.84 -6.26 -6.76
C LYS A 26 2.76 -6.28 -5.56
N GLU A 27 3.93 -6.89 -5.69
CA GLU A 27 4.94 -6.89 -4.62
C GLU A 27 5.41 -5.48 -4.28
N ILE A 28 5.66 -5.26 -3.00
CA ILE A 28 6.29 -4.05 -2.47
C ILE A 28 7.47 -4.50 -1.62
N ALA A 29 8.67 -4.04 -1.98
CA ALA A 29 9.90 -4.28 -1.23
C ALA A 29 10.61 -2.94 -1.05
N LEU A 30 10.42 -2.31 0.10
CA LEU A 30 10.91 -0.96 0.39
C LEU A 30 11.54 -0.89 1.78
N LYS A 31 12.32 0.16 2.03
CA LYS A 31 12.98 0.37 3.32
C LYS A 31 12.05 0.99 4.34
N ASN A 32 12.12 0.49 5.56
CA ASN A 32 11.49 1.10 6.73
C ASN A 32 12.34 2.28 7.27
N VAL A 33 11.86 2.91 8.34
CA VAL A 33 12.51 4.08 8.97
C VAL A 33 13.94 3.82 9.48
N ASN A 34 14.32 2.56 9.64
CA ASN A 34 15.65 2.12 10.08
C ASN A 34 16.52 1.66 8.89
N GLY A 35 16.04 1.79 7.66
CA GLY A 35 16.77 1.37 6.45
C GLY A 35 16.70 -0.13 6.15
N VAL A 36 15.91 -0.90 6.90
CA VAL A 36 15.70 -2.34 6.70
C VAL A 36 14.62 -2.55 5.66
N GLU A 37 14.88 -3.44 4.69
CA GLU A 37 13.88 -3.82 3.69
C GLU A 37 12.74 -4.62 4.33
N GLU A 38 11.51 -4.21 4.03
CA GLU A 38 10.27 -4.89 4.40
C GLU A 38 9.56 -5.28 3.11
N ARG A 39 9.00 -6.48 3.06
CA ARG A 39 8.30 -7.02 1.89
C ARG A 39 6.84 -7.27 2.19
N LEU A 40 5.97 -6.89 1.26
CA LEU A 40 4.55 -7.17 1.38
C LEU A 40 4.30 -8.69 1.43
N SER A 41 5.06 -9.46 0.66
CA SER A 41 4.95 -10.92 0.60
C SER A 41 5.27 -11.63 1.93
N ASP A 42 5.99 -11.00 2.85
CA ASP A 42 6.29 -11.56 4.18
C ASP A 42 5.03 -11.65 5.07
N HIS A 43 3.96 -10.99 4.66
CA HIS A 43 2.68 -10.97 5.40
C HIS A 43 1.63 -11.92 4.81
N LYS A 44 2.00 -12.81 3.86
CA LYS A 44 1.08 -13.85 3.36
C LYS A 44 0.51 -14.68 4.50
N GLY A 45 -0.75 -15.07 4.39
CA GLY A 45 -1.48 -15.76 5.45
C GLY A 45 -2.20 -14.83 6.42
N LYS A 46 -1.96 -13.51 6.36
CA LYS A 46 -2.68 -12.49 7.10
C LYS A 46 -3.64 -11.72 6.20
N ILE A 47 -4.63 -11.06 6.80
CA ILE A 47 -5.35 -9.95 6.16
C ILE A 47 -4.44 -8.73 6.26
N VAL A 48 -4.13 -8.08 5.13
CA VAL A 48 -3.21 -6.94 5.10
C VAL A 48 -3.91 -5.72 4.52
N LEU A 49 -3.86 -4.61 5.23
CA LEU A 49 -4.24 -3.30 4.70
C LEU A 49 -2.99 -2.63 4.14
N VAL A 50 -2.87 -2.55 2.83
CA VAL A 50 -1.86 -1.74 2.13
C VAL A 50 -2.39 -0.31 2.10
N ASP A 51 -1.72 0.62 2.78
CA ASP A 51 -2.22 1.98 3.01
C ASP A 51 -1.21 3.03 2.52
N PHE A 52 -1.58 3.76 1.47
CA PHE A 52 -0.79 4.86 0.92
C PHE A 52 -1.19 6.17 1.61
N TRP A 53 -0.21 6.86 2.17
CA TRP A 53 -0.40 8.06 2.95
C TRP A 53 0.79 9.03 2.86
N ALA A 54 0.71 10.18 3.53
CA ALA A 54 1.85 11.08 3.73
C ALA A 54 1.66 11.94 4.97
N SER A 55 2.75 12.47 5.53
CA SER A 55 2.74 13.33 6.71
C SER A 55 1.92 14.61 6.51
N TRP A 56 1.92 15.14 5.31
CA TRP A 56 1.19 16.36 4.90
C TRP A 56 -0.29 16.10 4.53
N CYS A 57 -0.72 14.85 4.46
CA CYS A 57 -2.11 14.48 4.16
C CYS A 57 -2.95 14.45 5.44
N LEU A 58 -3.70 15.51 5.73
CA LEU A 58 -4.53 15.61 6.93
C LEU A 58 -5.60 14.50 7.04
N PRO A 59 -6.34 14.11 5.97
CA PRO A 59 -7.24 12.96 6.04
C PRO A 59 -6.52 11.65 6.39
N CYS A 60 -5.32 11.43 5.84
CA CYS A 60 -4.49 10.24 6.17
C CYS A 60 -4.12 10.21 7.65
N ARG A 61 -3.70 11.36 8.20
CA ARG A 61 -3.34 11.50 9.61
C ARG A 61 -4.53 11.20 10.55
N ARG A 62 -5.75 11.53 10.13
CA ARG A 62 -6.99 11.18 10.85
C ARG A 62 -7.23 9.67 10.77
N SER A 63 -7.16 9.11 9.57
CA SER A 63 -7.30 7.66 9.35
C SER A 63 -6.31 6.85 10.17
N ASN A 64 -5.03 7.26 10.22
CA ASN A 64 -4.01 6.61 11.04
C ASN A 64 -4.43 6.50 12.51
N ARG A 65 -4.98 7.58 13.09
CA ARG A 65 -5.46 7.56 14.48
C ARG A 65 -6.67 6.63 14.68
N GLU A 66 -7.57 6.58 13.71
CA GLU A 66 -8.73 5.68 13.76
C GLU A 66 -8.34 4.20 13.62
N LEU A 67 -7.32 3.90 12.81
CA LEU A 67 -6.81 2.54 12.59
C LEU A 67 -6.10 1.95 13.82
N GLN A 68 -5.60 2.78 14.76
CA GLN A 68 -4.89 2.28 15.94
C GLN A 68 -5.71 1.29 16.77
N SER A 69 -6.98 1.61 17.01
CA SER A 69 -7.86 0.73 17.80
C SER A 69 -8.11 -0.60 17.08
N LEU A 70 -8.28 -0.56 15.77
CA LEU A 70 -8.47 -1.75 14.94
C LEU A 70 -7.20 -2.61 14.93
N TYR A 71 -6.05 -1.98 14.66
CA TYR A 71 -4.76 -2.67 14.67
C TYR A 71 -4.46 -3.33 16.02
N SER A 72 -4.62 -2.60 17.11
CA SER A 72 -4.41 -3.14 18.46
C SER A 72 -5.29 -4.35 18.77
N LYS A 73 -6.54 -4.37 18.25
CA LYS A 73 -7.49 -5.45 18.48
C LYS A 73 -7.19 -6.71 17.68
N TYR A 74 -6.63 -6.56 16.44
CA TYR A 74 -6.55 -7.65 15.48
C TYR A 74 -5.13 -8.06 15.06
N LYS A 75 -4.07 -7.31 15.41
CA LYS A 75 -2.68 -7.62 15.03
C LYS A 75 -2.24 -9.04 15.39
N ASP A 76 -2.65 -9.51 16.55
CA ASP A 76 -2.29 -10.85 17.06
C ASP A 76 -3.29 -11.93 16.54
N LYS A 77 -4.27 -11.53 15.73
CA LYS A 77 -5.30 -12.38 15.12
C LYS A 77 -5.14 -12.46 13.59
N GLY A 78 -3.96 -12.19 13.07
CA GLY A 78 -3.67 -12.30 11.65
C GLY A 78 -4.04 -11.07 10.82
N PHE A 79 -4.00 -9.88 11.42
CA PHE A 79 -4.13 -8.61 10.73
C PHE A 79 -2.80 -7.84 10.72
N GLU A 80 -2.47 -7.23 9.59
CA GLU A 80 -1.33 -6.31 9.47
C GLU A 80 -1.73 -5.07 8.68
N ILE A 81 -1.08 -3.95 8.97
CA ILE A 81 -1.13 -2.75 8.15
C ILE A 81 0.26 -2.51 7.58
N PHE A 82 0.34 -2.37 6.26
CA PHE A 82 1.56 -2.08 5.53
C PHE A 82 1.43 -0.67 4.95
N GLY A 83 1.94 0.31 5.69
CA GLY A 83 1.85 1.73 5.34
C GLY A 83 2.97 2.14 4.40
N ILE A 84 2.62 2.77 3.29
CA ILE A 84 3.56 3.31 2.29
C ILE A 84 3.46 4.83 2.32
N SER A 85 4.54 5.49 2.74
CA SER A 85 4.57 6.94 2.76
C SER A 85 5.02 7.52 1.42
N LEU A 86 4.31 8.53 0.94
CA LEU A 86 4.69 9.37 -0.19
C LEU A 86 5.39 10.67 0.26
N ASP A 87 6.00 10.66 1.43
CA ASP A 87 6.86 11.77 1.85
C ASP A 87 8.14 11.85 1.01
N GLN A 88 8.69 13.05 0.90
CA GLN A 88 9.98 13.31 0.24
C GLN A 88 11.10 13.59 1.25
N LYS A 89 10.74 13.74 2.54
CA LYS A 89 11.68 14.00 3.63
C LYS A 89 11.49 13.01 4.75
N ILE A 90 12.54 12.27 5.05
CA ILE A 90 12.51 11.25 6.11
C ILE A 90 12.16 11.82 7.49
N ALA A 91 12.54 13.08 7.77
CA ALA A 91 12.22 13.73 9.03
C ALA A 91 10.71 13.95 9.21
N ASP A 92 10.02 14.42 8.17
CA ASP A 92 8.57 14.67 8.20
C ASP A 92 7.81 13.36 8.40
N TRP A 93 8.22 12.30 7.68
CA TRP A 93 7.67 10.96 7.83
C TRP A 93 7.84 10.39 9.24
N LYS A 94 9.07 10.43 9.79
CA LYS A 94 9.37 9.96 11.16
C LYS A 94 8.58 10.73 12.21
N ASN A 95 8.50 12.05 12.08
CA ASN A 95 7.73 12.90 12.98
C ASN A 95 6.24 12.55 12.95
N ALA A 96 5.68 12.30 11.77
CA ALA A 96 4.29 11.92 11.61
C ALA A 96 3.99 10.54 12.22
N ILE A 97 4.86 9.54 11.99
CA ILE A 97 4.76 8.22 12.61
C ILE A 97 4.69 8.34 14.15
N SER A 98 5.59 9.13 14.72
CA SER A 98 5.64 9.36 16.16
C SER A 98 4.40 10.09 16.68
N ALA A 99 4.01 11.18 16.02
CA ALA A 99 2.86 12.00 16.41
C ALA A 99 1.53 11.24 16.33
N ASP A 100 1.35 10.39 15.33
CA ASP A 100 0.17 9.55 15.18
C ASP A 100 0.28 8.21 15.92
N GLN A 101 1.40 7.97 16.62
CA GLN A 101 1.66 6.73 17.38
C GLN A 101 1.50 5.46 16.53
N ILE A 102 1.94 5.50 15.29
CA ILE A 102 1.84 4.38 14.34
C ILE A 102 2.73 3.22 14.80
N LYS A 103 2.15 2.02 14.97
CA LYS A 103 2.83 0.83 15.47
C LYS A 103 2.95 -0.30 14.44
N TRP A 104 2.39 -0.13 13.26
CA TRP A 104 2.45 -1.10 12.17
C TRP A 104 3.57 -0.80 11.20
N LYS A 105 3.78 -1.70 10.24
CA LYS A 105 4.85 -1.58 9.24
C LYS A 105 4.77 -0.30 8.45
N GLN A 106 5.90 0.37 8.30
CA GLN A 106 6.01 1.63 7.58
C GLN A 106 7.20 1.59 6.65
N VAL A 107 6.96 1.83 5.36
CA VAL A 107 7.98 1.86 4.32
C VAL A 107 7.86 3.10 3.44
N SER A 108 8.95 3.49 2.80
CA SER A 108 8.95 4.59 1.83
C SER A 108 10.19 4.53 0.95
N GLU A 109 10.10 5.09 -0.24
CA GLU A 109 11.23 5.36 -1.14
C GLU A 109 11.46 6.86 -1.36
N MET A 110 10.80 7.72 -0.57
CA MET A 110 10.95 9.18 -0.57
C MET A 110 10.71 9.86 -1.92
N GLY A 111 9.93 9.24 -2.80
CA GLY A 111 9.70 9.70 -4.18
C GLY A 111 8.48 10.62 -4.35
N GLY A 112 7.70 10.85 -3.32
CA GLY A 112 6.43 11.59 -3.43
C GLY A 112 5.47 10.92 -4.42
N TRP A 113 4.75 11.71 -5.19
CA TRP A 113 3.84 11.23 -6.24
C TRP A 113 4.54 10.51 -7.39
N ASN A 114 5.84 10.74 -7.59
CA ASN A 114 6.66 10.08 -8.60
C ASN A 114 7.34 8.81 -8.09
N ALA A 115 7.04 8.40 -6.87
CA ALA A 115 7.53 7.15 -6.30
C ALA A 115 7.14 5.96 -7.20
N PRO A 116 8.08 5.12 -7.65
CA PRO A 116 7.78 3.94 -8.46
C PRO A 116 6.65 3.08 -7.91
N VAL A 117 6.57 2.92 -6.59
CA VAL A 117 5.49 2.16 -5.94
C VAL A 117 4.12 2.83 -6.14
N ALA A 118 4.04 4.16 -6.03
CA ALA A 118 2.79 4.89 -6.25
C ALA A 118 2.32 4.78 -7.70
N LEU A 119 3.25 4.91 -8.64
CA LEU A 119 2.98 4.75 -10.07
C LEU A 119 2.53 3.32 -10.40
N ALA A 120 3.23 2.30 -9.87
CA ALA A 120 2.90 0.89 -10.10
C ALA A 120 1.50 0.51 -9.55
N TRP A 121 1.08 1.11 -8.44
CA TRP A 121 -0.24 0.89 -7.86
C TRP A 121 -1.30 1.89 -8.37
N VAL A 122 -0.91 2.79 -9.27
CA VAL A 122 -1.77 3.83 -9.85
C VAL A 122 -2.49 4.62 -8.75
N VAL A 123 -1.69 5.12 -7.80
CA VAL A 123 -2.18 5.94 -6.69
C VAL A 123 -2.26 7.39 -7.14
N GLU A 124 -3.48 7.89 -7.37
CA GLU A 124 -3.74 9.24 -7.88
C GLU A 124 -4.20 10.20 -6.79
N GLN A 125 -4.57 9.70 -5.62
CA GLN A 125 -5.02 10.50 -4.48
C GLN A 125 -4.64 9.85 -3.15
N LEU A 126 -4.62 10.63 -2.08
CA LEU A 126 -4.43 10.16 -0.71
C LEU A 126 -5.60 10.56 0.20
N PRO A 127 -6.00 9.71 1.14
CA PRO A 127 -5.54 8.34 1.33
C PRO A 127 -6.00 7.41 0.20
N SER A 128 -5.22 6.37 -0.10
CA SER A 128 -5.61 5.24 -0.95
C SER A 128 -5.22 3.94 -0.26
N SER A 129 -6.13 2.99 -0.19
CA SER A 129 -5.85 1.73 0.49
C SER A 129 -6.44 0.52 -0.22
N PHE A 130 -5.78 -0.62 -0.02
CA PHE A 130 -6.15 -1.90 -0.61
C PHE A 130 -6.12 -2.97 0.48
N LEU A 131 -7.25 -3.62 0.71
CA LEU A 131 -7.32 -4.73 1.67
C LEU A 131 -7.02 -6.02 0.94
N LEU A 132 -6.06 -6.78 1.45
CA LEU A 132 -5.64 -8.06 0.90
C LEU A 132 -6.16 -9.21 1.76
N GLY A 133 -6.64 -10.26 1.10
CA GLY A 133 -6.94 -11.54 1.72
C GLY A 133 -5.67 -12.32 2.11
N LYS A 134 -5.84 -13.40 2.84
CA LYS A 134 -4.73 -14.30 3.26
C LYS A 134 -3.96 -14.90 2.09
N ASP A 135 -4.57 -14.99 0.92
CA ASP A 135 -3.98 -15.43 -0.35
C ASP A 135 -3.21 -14.33 -1.11
N GLY A 136 -3.22 -13.10 -0.57
CA GLY A 136 -2.57 -11.94 -1.18
C GLY A 136 -3.35 -11.29 -2.31
N LYS A 137 -4.63 -11.66 -2.50
CA LYS A 137 -5.51 -11.00 -3.46
C LYS A 137 -6.21 -9.80 -2.85
N ILE A 138 -6.47 -8.80 -3.67
CA ILE A 138 -7.23 -7.60 -3.27
C ILE A 138 -8.69 -8.00 -3.06
N ILE A 139 -9.21 -7.76 -1.87
CA ILE A 139 -10.60 -8.07 -1.49
C ILE A 139 -11.46 -6.82 -1.29
N ALA A 140 -10.84 -5.64 -1.10
CA ALA A 140 -11.51 -4.35 -1.08
C ALA A 140 -10.54 -3.22 -1.45
N ILE A 141 -11.07 -2.11 -1.99
CA ILE A 141 -10.34 -0.90 -2.35
C ILE A 141 -10.96 0.27 -1.59
N ASN A 142 -10.14 1.05 -0.89
CA ASN A 142 -10.54 2.15 -0.01
C ASN A 142 -11.66 1.75 0.98
N PRO A 143 -11.52 0.60 1.67
CA PRO A 143 -12.55 0.15 2.60
C PRO A 143 -12.66 1.09 3.81
N SER A 144 -13.88 1.28 4.32
CA SER A 144 -14.08 1.90 5.62
C SER A 144 -13.56 1.01 6.75
N LYS A 145 -13.36 1.60 7.93
CA LYS A 145 -12.95 0.84 9.13
C LYS A 145 -13.91 -0.32 9.44
N GLU A 146 -15.21 -0.09 9.28
CA GLU A 146 -16.26 -1.07 9.50
C GLU A 146 -16.19 -2.23 8.50
N GLU A 147 -15.88 -1.92 7.24
CA GLU A 147 -15.67 -2.94 6.19
C GLU A 147 -14.43 -3.78 6.48
N ILE A 148 -13.33 -3.16 6.88
CA ILE A 148 -12.12 -3.90 7.30
C ILE A 148 -12.47 -4.83 8.47
N GLU A 149 -13.14 -4.32 9.51
CA GLU A 149 -13.51 -5.12 10.68
C GLU A 149 -14.44 -6.28 10.32
N LYS A 150 -15.36 -6.09 9.36
CA LYS A 150 -16.23 -7.16 8.86
C LYS A 150 -15.42 -8.29 8.22
N HIS A 151 -14.39 -7.96 7.42
CA HIS A 151 -13.50 -8.98 6.85
C HIS A 151 -12.69 -9.71 7.91
N LEU A 152 -12.19 -8.97 8.91
CA LEU A 152 -11.41 -9.54 10.02
C LEU A 152 -12.25 -10.52 10.86
N LYS A 153 -13.49 -10.16 11.21
CA LYS A 153 -14.41 -11.03 11.96
C LYS A 153 -14.74 -12.34 11.22
N LYS A 154 -14.84 -12.30 9.89
CA LYS A 154 -15.08 -13.51 9.08
C LYS A 154 -13.85 -14.42 8.98
N SER A 155 -12.66 -13.87 9.15
CA SER A 155 -11.39 -14.59 8.97
C SER A 155 -10.76 -15.07 10.27
N THR A 156 -11.31 -14.64 11.40
CA THR A 156 -10.91 -15.09 12.74
C THR A 156 -11.85 -16.22 13.17
N PRO A 157 -11.32 -17.40 13.54
CA PRO A 157 -12.14 -18.51 14.05
C PRO A 157 -12.82 -18.17 15.37
#